data_7e987e0f1b7f697408326ee50c73c9f5
#
_entry.id   7e987e0f1b7f697408326ee50c73c9f5
#
_cell.length_a   1.000
_cell.length_b   1.000
_cell.length_c   1.000
_cell.angle_alpha   90.00
_cell.angle_beta   90.00
_cell.angle_gamma   90.00
#
_symmetry.space_group_name_H-M   'P 1'
#
loop_
_entity.id
_entity.type
_entity.pdbx_description
1 polymer ?
#
loop_
_entity_poly.entity_id
_entity_poly.type
_entity_poly.pdbx_seq_one_letter_code
_entity_poly.pdbx_strand_id
1 'polypeptide(L)'
;MVTYGELLEIIGYTLVENDMTETICRHMDEYRGEYTNSIFGLFLEISKGLGLVCKGIEMQAFVQVGTLLRQLYEQIATAIVLQNHPETRKTFNDLSKIKTELITTNKDKNDASETLYNQKKDLISGQPRRRDFFEYGWLLEIEGCHSLGSRELLKQANLFDIAAWKEFFNNFVHNKILAIQMTDEGMSFYTNEFVYHAAIIFDRFMCAYHQATDYNFHIAGRSVRFDFENCFNEITKQRKS
;
A
#
# COMPACT_ATOMS: atom_id res chain seq x y z
N MET A 1 -7.68 26.47 12.43
CA MET A 1 -7.35 25.11 12.94
C MET A 1 -7.63 24.19 11.77
N VAL A 2 -6.61 23.44 11.35
CA VAL A 2 -6.73 22.51 10.22
C VAL A 2 -7.60 21.32 10.64
N THR A 3 -8.43 20.82 9.73
CA THR A 3 -9.38 19.74 9.97
C THR A 3 -9.02 18.48 9.19
N TYR A 4 -9.48 17.32 9.65
CA TYR A 4 -9.38 16.07 8.90
C TYR A 4 -10.14 16.13 7.57
N GLY A 5 -11.22 16.93 7.49
CA GLY A 5 -11.97 17.15 6.25
C GLY A 5 -11.11 17.83 5.18
N GLU A 6 -10.38 18.89 5.52
CA GLU A 6 -9.46 19.57 4.60
C GLU A 6 -8.36 18.63 4.09
N LEU A 7 -7.83 17.77 4.97
CA LEU A 7 -6.83 16.79 4.56
C LEU A 7 -7.40 15.76 3.57
N LEU A 8 -8.63 15.28 3.81
CA LEU A 8 -9.33 14.37 2.91
C LEU A 8 -9.61 15.00 1.54
N GLU A 9 -10.04 16.27 1.53
CA GLU A 9 -10.25 17.04 0.31
C GLU A 9 -8.97 17.19 -0.51
N ILE A 10 -7.84 17.55 0.13
CA ILE A 10 -6.54 17.64 -0.57
C ILE A 10 -6.20 16.32 -1.25
N ILE A 11 -6.36 15.18 -0.57
CA ILE A 11 -6.10 13.86 -1.16
C ILE A 11 -7.01 13.62 -2.37
N GLY A 12 -8.33 13.79 -2.19
CA GLY A 12 -9.32 13.55 -3.23
C GLY A 12 -9.11 14.44 -4.47
N TYR A 13 -8.96 15.74 -4.27
CA TYR A 13 -8.71 16.69 -5.37
C TYR A 13 -7.40 16.40 -6.09
N THR A 14 -6.34 16.04 -5.37
CA THR A 14 -5.06 15.71 -6.01
C THR A 14 -5.20 14.54 -6.96
N LEU A 15 -5.89 13.49 -6.54
CA LEU A 15 -6.07 12.29 -7.38
C LEU A 15 -6.89 12.59 -8.65
N VAL A 16 -7.89 13.47 -8.54
CA VAL A 16 -8.77 13.83 -9.66
C VAL A 16 -8.10 14.85 -10.58
N GLU A 17 -7.59 15.97 -10.06
CA GLU A 17 -7.02 17.05 -10.89
C GLU A 17 -5.76 16.64 -11.64
N ASN A 18 -4.96 15.71 -11.08
CA ASN A 18 -3.79 15.19 -11.78
C ASN A 18 -4.13 14.02 -12.71
N ASP A 19 -5.41 13.66 -12.83
CA ASP A 19 -5.85 12.45 -13.55
C ASP A 19 -4.90 11.27 -13.35
N MET A 20 -4.73 10.89 -12.09
CA MET A 20 -3.67 9.96 -11.69
C MET A 20 -3.74 8.63 -12.45
N THR A 21 -4.94 8.19 -12.84
CA THR A 21 -5.09 6.97 -13.63
C THR A 21 -4.43 7.10 -15.00
N GLU A 22 -4.75 8.16 -15.75
CA GLU A 22 -4.19 8.39 -17.09
C GLU A 22 -2.69 8.74 -17.01
N THR A 23 -2.30 9.56 -16.03
CA THR A 23 -0.90 9.94 -15.81
C THR A 23 -0.03 8.73 -15.51
N ILE A 24 -0.47 7.80 -14.67
CA ILE A 24 0.27 6.56 -14.36
C ILE A 24 0.33 5.67 -15.60
N CYS A 25 -0.78 5.49 -16.34
CA CYS A 25 -0.79 4.71 -17.57
C CYS A 25 0.18 5.27 -18.61
N ARG A 26 0.23 6.59 -18.79
CA ARG A 26 1.20 7.25 -19.68
C ARG A 26 2.64 6.97 -19.26
N HIS A 27 2.96 7.09 -17.98
CA HIS A 27 4.30 6.78 -17.49
C HIS A 27 4.64 5.27 -17.61
N MET A 28 3.66 4.38 -17.48
CA MET A 28 3.89 2.95 -17.81
C MET A 28 4.34 2.76 -19.24
N ASP A 29 3.82 3.53 -20.18
CA ASP A 29 4.21 3.48 -21.58
C ASP A 29 5.57 4.15 -21.85
N GLU A 30 5.86 5.24 -21.16
CA GLU A 30 7.13 5.99 -21.30
C GLU A 30 8.32 5.24 -20.70
N TYR A 31 8.14 4.64 -19.50
CA TYR A 31 9.19 3.94 -18.75
C TYR A 31 9.18 2.42 -18.99
N ARG A 32 8.94 1.98 -20.22
CA ARG A 32 8.85 0.55 -20.57
C ARG A 32 10.08 -0.22 -20.17
N GLY A 33 9.92 -1.16 -19.22
CA GLY A 33 10.93 -2.11 -18.80
C GLY A 33 10.29 -3.36 -18.24
N GLU A 34 10.96 -4.52 -18.34
CA GLU A 34 10.39 -5.82 -17.97
C GLU A 34 9.81 -5.84 -16.54
N TYR A 35 10.38 -5.03 -15.63
CA TYR A 35 9.99 -5.01 -14.22
C TYR A 35 9.38 -3.68 -13.76
N THR A 36 9.44 -2.66 -14.59
CA THR A 36 8.91 -1.33 -14.27
C THR A 36 7.38 -1.34 -14.21
N ASN A 37 6.74 -2.12 -15.09
CA ASN A 37 5.29 -2.24 -15.14
C ASN A 37 4.67 -2.73 -13.82
N SER A 38 5.37 -3.54 -13.04
CA SER A 38 4.87 -4.01 -11.74
C SER A 38 4.77 -2.89 -10.72
N ILE A 39 5.73 -1.96 -10.70
CA ILE A 39 5.74 -0.81 -9.79
C ILE A 39 4.63 0.16 -10.20
N PHE A 40 4.50 0.48 -11.48
CA PHE A 40 3.43 1.36 -11.96
C PHE A 40 2.05 0.73 -11.80
N GLY A 41 1.92 -0.59 -11.96
CA GLY A 41 0.69 -1.32 -11.63
C GLY A 41 0.30 -1.15 -10.16
N LEU A 42 1.26 -1.23 -9.23
CA LEU A 42 1.02 -0.95 -7.81
C LEU A 42 0.61 0.51 -7.58
N PHE A 43 1.27 1.48 -8.22
CA PHE A 43 0.88 2.90 -8.12
C PHE A 43 -0.55 3.14 -8.62
N LEU A 44 -0.94 2.48 -9.71
CA LEU A 44 -2.30 2.56 -10.24
C LEU A 44 -3.32 2.02 -9.23
N GLU A 45 -3.06 0.87 -8.64
CA GLU A 45 -3.94 0.27 -7.62
C GLU A 45 -3.99 1.12 -6.34
N ILE A 46 -2.86 1.69 -5.91
CA ILE A 46 -2.80 2.60 -4.75
C ILE A 46 -3.63 3.87 -5.02
N SER A 47 -3.46 4.49 -6.18
CA SER A 47 -4.20 5.68 -6.57
C SER A 47 -5.72 5.44 -6.58
N LYS A 48 -6.17 4.36 -7.23
CA LYS A 48 -7.58 3.95 -7.23
C LYS A 48 -8.10 3.63 -5.82
N GLY A 49 -7.30 2.89 -5.05
CA GLY A 49 -7.63 2.52 -3.69
C GLY A 49 -7.80 3.73 -2.77
N LEU A 50 -6.92 4.73 -2.87
CA LEU A 50 -7.05 6.00 -2.14
C LEU A 50 -8.34 6.75 -2.52
N GLY A 51 -8.69 6.82 -3.80
CA GLY A 51 -9.94 7.40 -4.24
C GLY A 51 -11.16 6.68 -3.65
N LEU A 52 -11.14 5.34 -3.60
CA LEU A 52 -12.19 4.55 -2.95
C LEU A 52 -12.23 4.75 -1.43
N VAL A 53 -11.08 4.93 -0.77
CA VAL A 53 -11.00 5.25 0.66
C VAL A 53 -11.64 6.60 0.94
N CYS A 54 -11.31 7.65 0.18
CA CYS A 54 -11.92 8.96 0.33
C CYS A 54 -13.45 8.88 0.24
N LYS A 55 -13.95 8.26 -0.83
CA LYS A 55 -15.39 8.07 -1.02
C LYS A 55 -16.04 7.19 0.04
N GLY A 56 -15.35 6.15 0.48
CA GLY A 56 -15.82 5.26 1.54
C GLY A 56 -15.94 5.97 2.90
N ILE A 57 -15.03 6.89 3.20
CA ILE A 57 -15.09 7.72 4.41
C ILE A 57 -16.30 8.65 4.35
N GLU A 58 -16.53 9.34 3.23
CA GLU A 58 -17.70 10.19 3.01
C GLU A 58 -19.03 9.42 3.19
N MET A 59 -19.05 8.18 2.73
CA MET A 59 -20.21 7.29 2.84
C MET A 59 -20.29 6.54 4.17
N GLN A 60 -19.34 6.74 5.09
CA GLN A 60 -19.22 6.02 6.36
C GLN A 60 -19.13 4.49 6.20
N ALA A 61 -18.55 4.02 5.10
CA ALA A 61 -18.37 2.59 4.80
C ALA A 61 -17.12 2.02 5.51
N PHE A 62 -17.07 2.11 6.83
CA PHE A 62 -15.86 1.92 7.65
C PHE A 62 -15.24 0.52 7.52
N VAL A 63 -16.03 -0.54 7.37
CA VAL A 63 -15.49 -1.90 7.18
C VAL A 63 -14.72 -1.99 5.86
N GLN A 64 -15.28 -1.46 4.79
CA GLN A 64 -14.65 -1.43 3.48
C GLN A 64 -13.39 -0.55 3.49
N VAL A 65 -13.48 0.63 4.11
CA VAL A 65 -12.34 1.55 4.24
C VAL A 65 -11.19 0.92 5.02
N GLY A 66 -11.47 0.32 6.18
CA GLY A 66 -10.43 -0.35 6.98
C GLY A 66 -9.78 -1.52 6.24
N THR A 67 -10.56 -2.28 5.48
CA THR A 67 -10.04 -3.37 4.63
C THR A 67 -9.12 -2.83 3.52
N LEU A 68 -9.54 -1.75 2.85
CA LEU A 68 -8.75 -1.10 1.81
C LEU A 68 -7.46 -0.50 2.37
N LEU A 69 -7.51 0.23 3.48
CA LEU A 69 -6.32 0.80 4.10
C LEU A 69 -5.28 -0.27 4.43
N ARG A 70 -5.72 -1.42 4.96
CA ARG A 70 -4.82 -2.55 5.20
C ARG A 70 -4.11 -3.00 3.92
N GLN A 71 -4.85 -3.15 2.81
CA GLN A 71 -4.27 -3.55 1.53
C GLN A 71 -3.31 -2.49 0.98
N LEU A 72 -3.69 -1.23 1.06
CA LEU A 72 -2.87 -0.12 0.59
C LEU A 72 -1.53 -0.01 1.32
N TYR A 73 -1.48 -0.31 2.63
CA TYR A 73 -0.22 -0.39 3.36
C TYR A 73 0.73 -1.46 2.81
N GLU A 74 0.22 -2.62 2.45
CA GLU A 74 1.05 -3.66 1.83
C GLU A 74 1.48 -3.28 0.41
N GLN A 75 0.59 -2.68 -0.37
CA GLN A 75 0.89 -2.25 -1.74
C GLN A 75 1.95 -1.14 -1.77
N ILE A 76 1.83 -0.11 -0.93
CA ILE A 76 2.82 0.96 -0.90
C ILE A 76 4.18 0.47 -0.37
N ALA A 77 4.19 -0.39 0.64
CA ALA A 77 5.42 -1.01 1.12
C ALA A 77 6.09 -1.84 0.02
N THR A 78 5.30 -2.63 -0.73
CA THR A 78 5.80 -3.42 -1.87
C THR A 78 6.40 -2.51 -2.94
N ALA A 79 5.72 -1.42 -3.31
CA ALA A 79 6.23 -0.47 -4.30
C ALA A 79 7.57 0.16 -3.87
N ILE A 80 7.67 0.61 -2.61
CA ILE A 80 8.90 1.18 -2.05
C ILE A 80 10.05 0.17 -2.05
N VAL A 81 9.81 -1.07 -1.62
CA VAL A 81 10.85 -2.11 -1.60
C VAL A 81 11.31 -2.45 -3.01
N LEU A 82 10.40 -2.62 -3.97
CA LEU A 82 10.76 -2.89 -5.37
C LEU A 82 11.54 -1.74 -6.01
N GLN A 83 11.33 -0.50 -5.57
CA GLN A 83 12.15 0.64 -6.00
C GLN A 83 13.55 0.60 -5.42
N ASN A 84 13.65 0.41 -4.11
CA ASN A 84 14.91 0.49 -3.37
C ASN A 84 15.78 -0.76 -3.56
N HIS A 85 15.19 -1.91 -3.94
CA HIS A 85 15.80 -3.21 -4.11
C HIS A 85 15.52 -3.80 -5.50
N PRO A 86 16.15 -3.28 -6.57
CA PRO A 86 15.91 -3.74 -7.94
C PRO A 86 16.13 -5.25 -8.14
N GLU A 87 17.02 -5.85 -7.35
CA GLU A 87 17.32 -7.29 -7.36
C GLU A 87 16.09 -8.15 -7.06
N THR A 88 15.12 -7.62 -6.33
CA THR A 88 13.89 -8.34 -5.94
C THR A 88 12.86 -8.45 -7.06
N ARG A 89 12.91 -7.56 -8.06
CA ARG A 89 11.84 -7.36 -9.06
C ARG A 89 11.58 -8.61 -9.90
N LYS A 90 12.63 -9.30 -10.29
CA LYS A 90 12.49 -10.53 -11.09
C LYS A 90 11.73 -11.59 -10.31
N THR A 91 12.17 -11.90 -9.08
CA THR A 91 11.53 -12.93 -8.25
C THR A 91 10.10 -12.52 -7.87
N PHE A 92 9.84 -11.23 -7.61
CA PHE A 92 8.47 -10.71 -7.40
C PHE A 92 7.56 -11.02 -8.59
N ASN A 93 8.00 -10.71 -9.81
CA ASN A 93 7.21 -10.96 -11.01
C ASN A 93 6.99 -12.44 -11.28
N ASP A 94 8.02 -13.26 -11.10
CA ASP A 94 7.93 -14.71 -11.31
C ASP A 94 6.94 -15.35 -10.32
N LEU A 95 6.98 -14.97 -9.03
CA LEU A 95 6.03 -15.43 -8.03
C LEU A 95 4.60 -14.93 -8.31
N SER A 96 4.45 -13.71 -8.78
CA SER A 96 3.14 -13.14 -9.15
C SER A 96 2.52 -13.88 -10.34
N LYS A 97 3.31 -14.22 -11.36
CA LYS A 97 2.86 -15.04 -12.50
C LYS A 97 2.41 -16.44 -12.05
N ILE A 98 3.23 -17.11 -11.23
CA ILE A 98 2.89 -18.43 -10.67
C ILE A 98 1.58 -18.36 -9.87
N LYS A 99 1.40 -17.34 -9.02
CA LYS A 99 0.17 -17.15 -8.25
C LYS A 99 -1.04 -16.97 -9.15
N THR A 100 -0.92 -16.18 -10.22
CA THR A 100 -1.98 -15.96 -11.20
C THR A 100 -2.34 -17.26 -11.93
N GLU A 101 -1.37 -18.03 -12.38
CA GLU A 101 -1.58 -19.31 -13.04
C GLU A 101 -2.27 -20.33 -12.14
N LEU A 102 -1.90 -20.42 -10.86
CA LEU A 102 -2.56 -21.27 -9.88
C LEU A 102 -4.03 -20.93 -9.68
N ILE A 103 -4.36 -19.62 -9.67
CA ILE A 103 -5.75 -19.17 -9.53
C ILE A 103 -6.56 -19.47 -10.79
N THR A 104 -5.98 -19.24 -11.98
CA THR A 104 -6.72 -19.33 -13.25
C THR A 104 -6.87 -20.76 -13.78
N THR A 105 -5.90 -21.63 -13.51
CA THR A 105 -5.88 -22.99 -14.10
C THR A 105 -6.33 -24.08 -13.16
N ASN A 106 -6.57 -23.76 -11.88
CA ASN A 106 -6.92 -24.74 -10.84
C ASN A 106 -5.94 -25.92 -10.76
N LYS A 107 -4.70 -25.72 -11.21
CA LYS A 107 -3.64 -26.72 -11.12
C LYS A 107 -3.05 -26.69 -9.73
N ASP A 108 -3.40 -27.64 -8.90
CA ASP A 108 -2.96 -27.76 -7.50
C ASP A 108 -1.43 -27.91 -7.32
N LYS A 109 -0.70 -28.17 -8.37
CA LYS A 109 0.75 -28.37 -8.32
C LYS A 109 1.39 -27.84 -9.60
N ASN A 110 1.99 -26.69 -9.46
CA ASN A 110 2.98 -26.27 -10.44
C ASN A 110 4.36 -26.75 -9.94
N ASP A 111 4.97 -27.72 -10.63
CA ASP A 111 6.27 -28.27 -10.27
C ASP A 111 7.36 -27.19 -10.16
N ALA A 112 7.25 -26.13 -10.96
CA ALA A 112 8.14 -24.98 -10.89
C ALA A 112 8.03 -24.23 -9.55
N SER A 113 6.81 -24.10 -9.00
CA SER A 113 6.58 -23.44 -7.71
C SER A 113 7.13 -24.27 -6.54
N GLU A 114 6.99 -25.58 -6.63
CA GLU A 114 7.51 -26.50 -5.62
C GLU A 114 9.04 -26.56 -5.66
N THR A 115 9.60 -26.58 -6.85
CA THR A 115 11.05 -26.52 -7.06
C THR A 115 11.65 -25.24 -6.48
N LEU A 116 11.06 -24.08 -6.77
CA LEU A 116 11.52 -22.78 -6.26
C LEU A 116 11.40 -22.71 -4.73
N TYR A 117 10.28 -23.17 -4.16
CA TYR A 117 10.10 -23.22 -2.71
C TYR A 117 11.16 -24.11 -2.05
N ASN A 118 11.38 -25.32 -2.60
CA ASN A 118 12.35 -26.28 -2.05
C ASN A 118 13.80 -25.78 -2.15
N GLN A 119 14.14 -24.99 -3.18
CA GLN A 119 15.46 -24.39 -3.31
C GLN A 119 15.72 -23.29 -2.28
N LYS A 120 14.69 -22.57 -1.87
CA LYS A 120 14.84 -21.37 -1.02
C LYS A 120 14.39 -21.58 0.43
N LYS A 121 13.69 -22.65 0.77
CA LYS A 121 13.15 -22.89 2.13
C LYS A 121 14.20 -22.89 3.23
N ASP A 122 15.43 -23.32 2.90
CA ASP A 122 16.53 -23.39 3.87
C ASP A 122 17.14 -22.00 4.19
N LEU A 123 16.83 -20.98 3.40
CA LEU A 123 17.20 -19.60 3.64
C LEU A 123 16.25 -18.89 4.62
N ILE A 124 15.14 -19.53 4.94
CA ILE A 124 14.05 -18.91 5.69
C ILE A 124 14.15 -19.31 7.16
N SER A 125 14.15 -18.33 8.06
CA SER A 125 14.08 -18.56 9.48
C SER A 125 12.71 -19.11 9.89
N GLY A 126 12.68 -20.27 10.53
CA GLY A 126 11.45 -20.93 10.97
C GLY A 126 10.86 -21.88 9.91
N GLN A 127 9.59 -22.27 10.10
CA GLN A 127 8.84 -23.07 9.13
C GLN A 127 7.82 -22.17 8.42
N PRO A 128 8.20 -21.51 7.33
CA PRO A 128 7.29 -20.62 6.59
C PRO A 128 6.16 -21.47 5.99
N ARG A 129 4.96 -20.91 6.04
CA ARG A 129 3.86 -21.48 5.29
C ARG A 129 4.15 -21.28 3.80
N ARG A 130 3.83 -22.30 2.99
CA ARG A 130 4.00 -22.22 1.53
C ARG A 130 3.31 -20.97 0.94
N ARG A 131 2.14 -20.59 1.49
CA ARG A 131 1.45 -19.36 1.11
C ARG A 131 2.29 -18.11 1.33
N ASP A 132 2.94 -17.98 2.49
CA ASP A 132 3.75 -16.81 2.83
C ASP A 132 4.97 -16.70 1.90
N PHE A 133 5.50 -17.84 1.43
CA PHE A 133 6.55 -17.84 0.42
C PHE A 133 6.08 -17.26 -0.92
N PHE A 134 4.89 -17.61 -1.40
CA PHE A 134 4.37 -17.04 -2.66
C PHE A 134 4.03 -15.55 -2.54
N GLU A 135 3.70 -15.08 -1.35
CA GLU A 135 3.41 -13.66 -1.13
C GLU A 135 4.68 -12.83 -0.89
N TYR A 136 5.66 -13.36 -0.17
CA TYR A 136 6.80 -12.60 0.34
C TYR A 136 8.18 -13.21 0.02
N GLY A 137 8.25 -14.33 -0.67
CA GLY A 137 9.52 -15.04 -0.95
C GLY A 137 10.55 -14.22 -1.73
N TRP A 138 10.11 -13.22 -2.46
CA TRP A 138 10.94 -12.26 -3.17
C TRP A 138 11.77 -11.36 -2.24
N LEU A 139 11.36 -11.18 -0.98
CA LEU A 139 12.14 -10.45 0.03
C LEU A 139 13.47 -11.15 0.36
N LEU A 140 13.59 -12.45 0.12
CA LEU A 140 14.83 -13.20 0.34
C LEU A 140 15.97 -12.82 -0.60
N GLU A 141 15.70 -12.03 -1.65
CA GLU A 141 16.75 -11.47 -2.50
C GLU A 141 17.46 -10.29 -1.83
N ILE A 142 16.87 -9.71 -0.77
CA ILE A 142 17.46 -8.62 0.00
C ILE A 142 18.50 -9.21 0.94
N GLU A 143 19.73 -8.71 0.89
CA GLU A 143 20.81 -9.17 1.76
C GLU A 143 20.43 -9.06 3.24
N GLY A 144 20.61 -10.13 3.99
CA GLY A 144 20.29 -10.19 5.42
C GLY A 144 18.79 -10.37 5.73
N CYS A 145 17.92 -10.50 4.73
CA CYS A 145 16.52 -10.82 4.94
C CYS A 145 16.32 -12.35 5.03
N HIS A 146 15.89 -12.83 6.18
CA HIS A 146 15.66 -14.26 6.46
C HIS A 146 14.25 -14.56 6.96
N SER A 147 13.37 -13.56 7.00
CA SER A 147 11.99 -13.72 7.46
C SER A 147 10.99 -13.31 6.36
N LEU A 148 9.83 -13.96 6.37
CA LEU A 148 8.76 -13.71 5.42
C LEU A 148 7.53 -13.14 6.13
N GLY A 149 6.85 -12.24 5.45
CA GLY A 149 5.58 -11.71 5.90
C GLY A 149 5.50 -10.19 5.83
N SER A 150 4.30 -9.70 6.06
CA SER A 150 4.00 -8.27 5.97
C SER A 150 4.76 -7.41 6.97
N ARG A 151 5.14 -7.97 8.12
CA ARG A 151 5.96 -7.25 9.12
C ARG A 151 7.37 -6.98 8.59
N GLU A 152 7.97 -7.98 7.94
CA GLU A 152 9.28 -7.82 7.30
C GLU A 152 9.20 -6.88 6.10
N LEU A 153 8.15 -6.99 5.28
CA LEU A 153 7.88 -6.07 4.19
C LEU A 153 7.84 -4.60 4.67
N LEU A 154 7.08 -4.32 5.73
CA LEU A 154 6.98 -2.97 6.30
C LEU A 154 8.33 -2.48 6.86
N LYS A 155 9.12 -3.38 7.45
CA LYS A 155 10.47 -3.07 7.92
C LYS A 155 11.40 -2.68 6.77
N GLN A 156 11.42 -3.46 5.69
CA GLN A 156 12.24 -3.20 4.50
C GLN A 156 11.82 -1.92 3.78
N ALA A 157 10.53 -1.56 3.83
CA ALA A 157 10.00 -0.31 3.32
C ALA A 157 10.23 0.91 4.25
N ASN A 158 10.87 0.71 5.41
CA ASN A 158 11.00 1.72 6.47
C ASN A 158 9.64 2.28 6.96
N LEU A 159 8.64 1.39 7.06
CA LEU A 159 7.28 1.67 7.50
C LEU A 159 6.91 0.85 8.75
N PHE A 160 7.90 0.50 9.56
CA PHE A 160 7.70 -0.41 10.70
C PHE A 160 6.89 0.22 11.84
N ASP A 161 6.96 1.53 12.00
CA ASP A 161 6.18 2.32 12.96
C ASP A 161 4.67 2.19 12.78
N ILE A 162 4.23 1.88 11.55
CA ILE A 162 2.82 1.66 11.22
C ILE A 162 2.38 0.19 11.27
N ALA A 163 3.27 -0.74 11.61
CA ALA A 163 2.92 -2.17 11.68
C ALA A 163 1.80 -2.47 12.70
N ALA A 164 1.74 -1.74 13.82
CA ALA A 164 0.67 -1.87 14.81
C ALA A 164 -0.70 -1.48 14.25
N TRP A 165 -0.76 -0.48 13.39
CA TRP A 165 -1.99 -0.03 12.74
C TRP A 165 -2.51 -1.03 11.73
N LYS A 166 -1.63 -1.77 11.06
CA LYS A 166 -2.05 -2.87 10.21
C LYS A 166 -2.81 -3.94 11.00
N GLU A 167 -2.39 -4.23 12.23
CA GLU A 167 -3.12 -5.15 13.12
C GLU A 167 -4.48 -4.57 13.52
N PHE A 168 -4.56 -3.28 13.79
CA PHE A 168 -5.84 -2.60 14.00
C PHE A 168 -6.78 -2.80 12.81
N PHE A 169 -6.31 -2.59 11.57
CA PHE A 169 -7.13 -2.80 10.36
C PHE A 169 -7.49 -4.27 10.10
N ASN A 170 -6.75 -5.24 10.61
CA ASN A 170 -7.14 -6.65 10.56
C ASN A 170 -8.50 -6.93 11.24
N ASN A 171 -8.89 -6.12 12.22
CA ASN A 171 -10.18 -6.26 12.88
C ASN A 171 -11.35 -5.99 11.92
N PHE A 172 -11.17 -5.09 10.95
CA PHE A 172 -12.18 -4.81 9.91
C PHE A 172 -12.27 -5.96 8.90
N VAL A 173 -11.13 -6.53 8.48
CA VAL A 173 -11.09 -7.69 7.57
C VAL A 173 -11.80 -8.92 8.17
N HIS A 174 -11.68 -9.10 9.48
CA HIS A 174 -12.26 -10.26 10.18
C HIS A 174 -13.63 -9.98 10.79
N ASN A 175 -14.29 -8.88 10.42
CA ASN A 175 -15.62 -8.47 10.89
C ASN A 175 -15.77 -8.41 12.42
N LYS A 176 -14.68 -8.26 13.17
CA LYS A 176 -14.71 -8.22 14.64
C LYS A 176 -15.34 -6.94 15.19
N ILE A 177 -15.49 -5.92 14.36
CA ILE A 177 -15.99 -4.58 14.74
C ILE A 177 -17.49 -4.44 14.50
N LEU A 178 -18.15 -5.34 13.78
CA LEU A 178 -19.59 -5.27 13.50
C LEU A 178 -20.49 -5.31 14.76
N ALA A 179 -19.94 -5.69 15.91
CA ALA A 179 -20.66 -5.71 17.19
C ALA A 179 -20.56 -4.40 17.99
N ILE A 180 -19.76 -3.43 17.54
CA ILE A 180 -19.63 -2.13 18.20
C ILE A 180 -20.78 -1.25 17.72
N GLN A 181 -21.71 -0.91 18.60
CA GLN A 181 -22.68 0.16 18.35
C GLN A 181 -21.88 1.42 18.06
N MET A 182 -21.90 1.86 16.82
CA MET A 182 -21.25 3.12 16.43
C MET A 182 -22.05 4.29 17.02
N THR A 183 -21.54 4.83 18.10
CA THR A 183 -21.96 6.13 18.61
C THR A 183 -21.42 7.25 17.71
N ASP A 184 -22.00 8.45 17.76
CA ASP A 184 -21.49 9.60 17.00
C ASP A 184 -20.01 9.89 17.31
N GLU A 185 -19.60 9.73 18.56
CA GLU A 185 -18.20 9.86 18.99
C GLU A 185 -17.31 8.77 18.36
N GLY A 186 -17.79 7.53 18.32
CA GLY A 186 -17.10 6.42 17.68
C GLY A 186 -16.95 6.62 16.19
N MET A 187 -17.99 7.11 15.50
CA MET A 187 -17.94 7.42 14.07
C MET A 187 -16.93 8.53 13.78
N SER A 188 -16.91 9.59 14.59
CA SER A 188 -15.93 10.68 14.48
C SER A 188 -14.50 10.16 14.67
N PHE A 189 -14.28 9.31 15.67
CA PHE A 189 -12.98 8.69 15.90
C PHE A 189 -12.51 7.88 14.69
N TYR A 190 -13.33 6.96 14.16
CA TYR A 190 -12.95 6.16 13.01
C TYR A 190 -12.73 7.01 11.75
N THR A 191 -13.56 8.02 11.53
CA THR A 191 -13.36 8.96 10.41
C THR A 191 -11.98 9.60 10.49
N ASN A 192 -11.62 10.16 11.65
CA ASN A 192 -10.33 10.80 11.84
C ASN A 192 -9.15 9.85 11.69
N GLU A 193 -9.25 8.63 12.24
CA GLU A 193 -8.21 7.61 12.07
C GLU A 193 -8.04 7.22 10.60
N PHE A 194 -9.13 6.99 9.88
CA PHE A 194 -9.04 6.59 8.48
C PHE A 194 -8.48 7.70 7.59
N VAL A 195 -8.87 8.96 7.82
CA VAL A 195 -8.29 10.10 7.09
C VAL A 195 -6.79 10.21 7.38
N TYR A 196 -6.39 10.09 8.64
CA TYR A 196 -4.97 10.14 9.02
C TYR A 196 -4.14 9.05 8.34
N HIS A 197 -4.67 7.81 8.31
CA HIS A 197 -3.98 6.70 7.65
C HIS A 197 -3.99 6.80 6.12
N ALA A 198 -5.06 7.31 5.53
CA ALA A 198 -5.09 7.64 4.10
C ALA A 198 -4.02 8.69 3.76
N ALA A 199 -3.84 9.69 4.62
CA ALA A 199 -2.81 10.70 4.45
C ALA A 199 -1.38 10.14 4.54
N ILE A 200 -1.10 9.22 5.48
CA ILE A 200 0.19 8.54 5.54
C ILE A 200 0.47 7.79 4.23
N ILE A 201 -0.49 7.02 3.74
CA ILE A 201 -0.34 6.26 2.49
C ILE A 201 -0.14 7.21 1.31
N PHE A 202 -0.91 8.30 1.26
CA PHE A 202 -0.82 9.30 0.20
C PHE A 202 0.54 10.02 0.20
N ASP A 203 1.07 10.39 1.36
CA ASP A 203 2.42 10.96 1.49
C ASP A 203 3.48 10.02 0.89
N ARG A 204 3.43 8.75 1.30
CA ARG A 204 4.37 7.74 0.80
C ARG A 204 4.19 7.47 -0.69
N PHE A 205 2.96 7.49 -1.19
CA PHE A 205 2.67 7.36 -2.61
C PHE A 205 3.26 8.54 -3.40
N MET A 206 3.03 9.78 -2.98
CA MET A 206 3.60 10.95 -3.65
C MET A 206 5.13 10.89 -3.70
N CYS A 207 5.77 10.55 -2.57
CA CYS A 207 7.23 10.42 -2.51
C CYS A 207 7.76 9.33 -3.43
N ALA A 208 7.18 8.13 -3.38
CA ALA A 208 7.61 7.00 -4.19
C ALA A 208 7.36 7.25 -5.69
N TYR A 209 6.22 7.84 -6.03
CA TYR A 209 5.89 8.15 -7.42
C TYR A 209 6.80 9.24 -7.99
N HIS A 210 7.07 10.31 -7.22
CA HIS A 210 8.04 11.34 -7.61
C HIS A 210 9.43 10.74 -7.81
N GLN A 211 9.90 9.88 -6.92
CA GLN A 211 11.20 9.20 -7.05
C GLN A 211 11.28 8.35 -8.32
N ALA A 212 10.17 7.78 -8.78
CA ALA A 212 10.13 6.95 -9.98
C ALA A 212 10.07 7.75 -11.29
N THR A 213 9.51 8.97 -11.27
CA THR A 213 9.10 9.70 -12.47
C THR A 213 9.48 11.16 -12.51
N ASP A 214 10.03 11.72 -11.45
CA ASP A 214 10.21 13.17 -11.22
C ASP A 214 8.89 13.98 -11.32
N TYR A 215 7.73 13.29 -11.25
CA TYR A 215 6.42 13.92 -11.35
C TYR A 215 6.10 14.74 -10.10
N ASN A 216 5.67 15.98 -10.30
CA ASN A 216 5.21 16.85 -9.23
C ASN A 216 3.69 17.00 -9.28
N PHE A 217 3.06 16.76 -8.15
CA PHE A 217 1.61 16.89 -7.99
C PHE A 217 1.20 18.36 -7.85
N HIS A 218 0.12 18.76 -8.52
CA HIS A 218 -0.41 20.12 -8.50
C HIS A 218 -1.92 20.14 -8.25
N ILE A 219 -2.38 21.18 -7.53
CA ILE A 219 -3.80 21.56 -7.43
C ILE A 219 -3.88 23.02 -7.84
N ALA A 220 -4.73 23.36 -8.80
CA ALA A 220 -4.89 24.73 -9.32
C ALA A 220 -3.55 25.42 -9.63
N GLY A 221 -2.59 24.68 -10.20
CA GLY A 221 -1.25 25.18 -10.54
C GLY A 221 -0.29 25.39 -9.35
N ARG A 222 -0.67 25.00 -8.14
CA ARG A 222 0.19 25.06 -6.94
C ARG A 222 0.71 23.66 -6.60
N SER A 223 1.90 23.60 -6.02
CA SER A 223 2.44 22.34 -5.52
C SER A 223 1.59 21.81 -4.38
N VAL A 224 0.99 20.64 -4.58
CA VAL A 224 0.21 19.93 -3.56
C VAL A 224 1.04 19.63 -2.32
N ARG A 225 2.31 19.30 -2.52
CA ARG A 225 3.19 18.85 -1.45
C ARG A 225 3.26 19.85 -0.30
N PHE A 226 3.34 21.14 -0.60
CA PHE A 226 3.41 22.18 0.43
C PHE A 226 2.11 22.28 1.24
N ASP A 227 0.97 22.32 0.57
CA ASP A 227 -0.32 22.44 1.23
C ASP A 227 -0.65 21.17 2.04
N PHE A 228 -0.36 20.02 1.48
CA PHE A 228 -0.53 18.72 2.15
C PHE A 228 0.38 18.59 3.37
N GLU A 229 1.68 18.86 3.26
CA GLU A 229 2.64 18.75 4.38
C GLU A 229 2.26 19.68 5.53
N ASN A 230 1.83 20.91 5.24
CA ASN A 230 1.37 21.82 6.26
C ASN A 230 0.15 21.29 7.00
N CYS A 231 -0.87 20.85 6.25
CA CYS A 231 -2.09 20.31 6.82
C CYS A 231 -1.81 19.03 7.63
N PHE A 232 -1.04 18.12 7.10
CA PHE A 232 -0.70 16.83 7.73
C PHE A 232 0.15 17.03 8.99
N ASN A 233 1.11 17.94 8.98
CA ASN A 233 1.94 18.27 10.14
C ASN A 233 1.12 18.88 11.28
N GLU A 234 0.19 19.77 10.97
CA GLU A 234 -0.69 20.35 11.99
C GLU A 234 -1.59 19.29 12.66
N ILE A 235 -2.17 18.38 11.88
CA ILE A 235 -2.96 17.26 12.42
C ILE A 235 -2.08 16.33 13.25
N THR A 236 -0.87 16.03 12.80
CA THR A 236 0.07 15.19 13.54
C THR A 236 0.47 15.82 14.90
N LYS A 237 0.62 17.14 14.97
CA LYS A 237 0.86 17.83 16.23
C LYS A 237 -0.35 17.76 17.17
N GLN A 238 -1.57 17.97 16.64
CA GLN A 238 -2.81 17.86 17.42
C GLN A 238 -3.00 16.47 18.05
N ARG A 239 -2.56 15.41 17.38
CA ARG A 239 -2.63 14.02 17.88
C ARG A 239 -1.65 13.73 19.03
N LYS A 240 -0.57 14.50 19.16
CA LYS A 240 0.45 14.34 20.19
C LYS A 240 0.21 15.20 21.44
N SER A 241 -0.69 16.16 21.34
CA SER A 241 -1.12 17.03 22.46
C SER A 241 -2.24 16.38 23.27
#